data_e08a87ac57ba772d1988f9d4ac727aa4
#
_entry.id   e08a87ac57ba772d1988f9d4ac727aa4
#
_cell.length_a   1.000
_cell.length_b   1.000
_cell.length_c   1.000
_cell.angle_alpha   90.00
_cell.angle_beta   90.00
_cell.angle_gamma   90.00
#
_symmetry.space_group_name_H-M   'P 1'
#
loop_
_entity.id
_entity.type
_entity.pdbx_description
1 polymer ?
#
loop_
_entity_poly.entity_id
_entity_poly.type
_entity_poly.pdbx_seq_one_letter_code
_entity_poly.pdbx_strand_id
1 'polypeptide(L)'
;NISQVAKVAALCGDALNIYSGNDDQVVPLLALGGKGVISVVSNVAPELVHNCCQAFFDRDTAKACALQLEMLPLEEALFCEVNPIPVKYAMNVLGWNAGECRLP
;
A
#
# COMPACT_ATOMS: atom_id res chain seq x y z
N ASN A 1 9.54 7.46 -3.22
CA ASN A 1 10.07 8.10 -4.43
C ASN A 1 10.29 7.05 -5.51
N ILE A 2 9.45 7.06 -6.56
CA ILE A 2 9.47 6.04 -7.63
C ILE A 2 10.80 6.03 -8.42
N SER A 3 11.46 7.16 -8.55
CA SER A 3 12.79 7.23 -9.19
C SER A 3 13.86 6.48 -8.41
N GLN A 4 13.74 6.44 -7.08
CA GLN A 4 14.64 5.66 -6.24
C GLN A 4 14.37 4.16 -6.41
N VAL A 5 13.09 3.76 -6.51
CA VAL A 5 12.71 2.36 -6.77
C VAL A 5 13.32 1.88 -8.09
N ALA A 6 13.24 2.68 -9.15
CA ALA A 6 13.84 2.34 -10.44
C ALA A 6 15.37 2.13 -10.33
N LYS A 7 16.07 2.99 -9.57
CA LYS A 7 17.52 2.84 -9.34
C LYS A 7 17.84 1.56 -8.55
N VAL A 8 17.08 1.27 -7.49
CA VAL A 8 17.28 0.05 -6.70
C VAL A 8 17.03 -1.19 -7.55
N ALA A 9 15.94 -1.22 -8.32
CA ALA A 9 15.64 -2.32 -9.22
C ALA A 9 16.73 -2.54 -10.27
N ALA A 10 17.26 -1.46 -10.85
CA ALA A 10 18.35 -1.55 -11.84
C ALA A 10 19.66 -2.05 -11.24
N LEU A 11 19.98 -1.66 -10.00
CA LEU A 11 21.23 -2.05 -9.34
C LEU A 11 21.18 -3.46 -8.74
N CYS A 12 20.04 -3.87 -8.20
CA CYS A 12 19.93 -5.11 -7.44
C CYS A 12 19.33 -6.26 -8.27
N GLY A 13 18.59 -5.95 -9.34
CA GLY A 13 17.92 -6.97 -10.14
C GLY A 13 17.11 -7.92 -9.27
N ASP A 14 17.28 -9.22 -9.47
CA ASP A 14 16.60 -10.27 -8.72
C ASP A 14 17.24 -10.59 -7.35
N ALA A 15 18.32 -9.89 -6.98
CA ALA A 15 18.99 -10.13 -5.70
C ALA A 15 18.19 -9.66 -4.49
N LEU A 16 17.22 -8.76 -4.69
CA LEU A 16 16.36 -8.22 -3.63
C LEU A 16 14.87 -8.32 -4.00
N ASN A 17 14.06 -8.71 -3.02
CA ASN A 17 12.60 -8.54 -3.12
C ASN A 17 12.23 -7.13 -2.68
N ILE A 18 11.68 -6.34 -3.60
CA ILE A 18 11.29 -4.95 -3.36
C ILE A 18 9.80 -4.89 -3.06
N TYR A 19 9.46 -4.26 -1.92
CA TYR A 19 8.08 -4.00 -1.51
C TYR A 19 7.85 -2.50 -1.38
N SER A 20 6.65 -2.03 -1.72
CA SER A 20 6.26 -0.64 -1.44
C SER A 20 6.02 -0.45 0.05
N GLY A 21 6.51 0.67 0.59
CA GLY A 21 6.11 1.15 1.91
C GLY A 21 4.95 2.17 1.85
N ASN A 22 4.47 2.47 0.63
CA ASN A 22 3.44 3.48 0.37
C ASN A 22 2.30 2.84 -0.43
N ASP A 23 1.07 3.01 0.06
CA ASP A 23 -0.13 2.46 -0.58
C ASP A 23 -0.45 3.14 -1.93
N ASP A 24 -0.10 4.41 -2.12
CA ASP A 24 -0.28 5.16 -3.37
C ASP A 24 0.67 4.76 -4.51
N GLN A 25 1.68 3.95 -4.23
CA GLN A 25 2.73 3.57 -5.18
C GLN A 25 2.79 2.07 -5.48
N VAL A 26 1.75 1.32 -5.15
CA VAL A 26 1.73 -0.15 -5.32
C VAL A 26 1.90 -0.53 -6.78
N VAL A 27 1.00 -0.10 -7.66
CA VAL A 27 1.04 -0.47 -9.09
C VAL A 27 2.31 0.02 -9.78
N PRO A 28 2.75 1.28 -9.62
CA PRO A 28 4.03 1.74 -10.17
C PRO A 28 5.24 0.91 -9.72
N LEU A 29 5.26 0.50 -8.45
CA LEU A 29 6.35 -0.33 -7.92
C LEU A 29 6.29 -1.76 -8.47
N LEU A 30 5.12 -2.36 -8.56
CA LEU A 30 4.94 -3.67 -9.18
C LEU A 30 5.39 -3.67 -10.64
N ALA A 31 5.12 -2.58 -11.39
CA ALA A 31 5.56 -2.41 -12.77
C ALA A 31 7.09 -2.38 -12.93
N LEU A 32 7.81 -1.99 -11.87
CA LEU A 32 9.28 -2.02 -11.81
C LEU A 32 9.84 -3.35 -11.24
N GLY A 33 9.03 -4.38 -11.13
CA GLY A 33 9.46 -5.70 -10.64
C GLY A 33 9.28 -5.92 -9.14
N GLY A 34 8.58 -5.02 -8.45
CA GLY A 34 8.23 -5.19 -7.03
C GLY A 34 7.37 -6.41 -6.76
N LYS A 35 7.35 -6.85 -5.52
CA LYS A 35 6.69 -8.10 -5.09
C LYS A 35 5.41 -7.85 -4.28
N GLY A 36 5.11 -6.61 -3.93
CA GLY A 36 3.93 -6.27 -3.13
C GLY A 36 4.10 -4.98 -2.34
N VAL A 37 3.34 -4.87 -1.27
CA VAL A 37 3.27 -3.68 -0.42
C VAL A 37 3.25 -4.06 1.07
N ILE A 38 3.89 -3.25 1.89
CA ILE A 38 3.72 -3.23 3.35
C ILE A 38 2.73 -2.08 3.63
N SER A 39 1.46 -2.42 3.71
CA SER A 39 0.34 -1.51 3.56
C SER A 39 -0.24 -1.05 4.90
N VAL A 40 -0.61 0.22 4.99
CA VAL A 40 -1.46 0.77 6.05
C VAL A 40 -2.94 0.53 5.73
N VAL A 41 -3.34 0.75 4.47
CA VAL A 41 -4.72 0.57 3.99
C VAL A 41 -5.23 -0.85 4.23
N SER A 42 -4.38 -1.87 4.13
CA SER A 42 -4.75 -3.27 4.34
C SER A 42 -5.23 -3.58 5.76
N ASN A 43 -4.97 -2.73 6.73
CA ASN A 43 -5.52 -2.90 8.09
C ASN A 43 -7.04 -2.64 8.15
N VAL A 44 -7.58 -1.85 7.24
CA VAL A 44 -9.01 -1.49 7.20
C VAL A 44 -9.71 -2.00 5.95
N ALA A 45 -9.00 -2.20 4.85
CA ALA A 45 -9.52 -2.68 3.57
C ALA A 45 -8.58 -3.72 2.92
N PRO A 46 -8.36 -4.89 3.58
CA PRO A 46 -7.40 -5.89 3.12
C PRO A 46 -7.74 -6.46 1.74
N GLU A 47 -9.02 -6.67 1.45
CA GLU A 47 -9.46 -7.20 0.15
C GLU A 47 -9.13 -6.26 -1.01
N LEU A 48 -9.29 -4.95 -0.80
CA LEU A 48 -9.00 -3.95 -1.83
C LEU A 48 -7.52 -3.95 -2.20
N VAL A 49 -6.64 -3.97 -1.22
CA VAL A 49 -5.18 -4.03 -1.42
C VAL A 49 -4.77 -5.36 -2.05
N HIS A 50 -5.30 -6.47 -1.54
CA HIS A 50 -5.05 -7.80 -2.11
C HIS A 50 -5.46 -7.86 -3.58
N ASN A 51 -6.68 -7.44 -3.90
CA ASN A 51 -7.21 -7.48 -5.26
C ASN A 51 -6.43 -6.58 -6.21
N CYS A 52 -5.92 -5.44 -5.74
CA CYS A 52 -5.05 -4.57 -6.53
C CYS A 52 -3.75 -5.28 -6.93
N CYS A 53 -3.06 -5.88 -5.97
CA CYS A 53 -1.84 -6.64 -6.23
C CYS A 53 -2.11 -7.86 -7.13
N GLN A 54 -3.17 -8.62 -6.82
CA GLN A 54 -3.52 -9.83 -7.56
C GLN A 54 -3.88 -9.52 -9.02
N ALA A 55 -4.66 -8.46 -9.27
CA ALA A 55 -4.98 -8.04 -10.63
C ALA A 55 -3.71 -7.74 -11.44
N PHE A 56 -2.72 -7.10 -10.82
CA PHE A 56 -1.45 -6.83 -11.49
C PHE A 56 -0.70 -8.13 -11.81
N PHE A 57 -0.61 -9.07 -10.87
CA PHE A 57 0.06 -10.36 -11.09
C PHE A 57 -0.66 -11.23 -12.12
N ASP A 58 -1.98 -11.12 -12.22
CA ASP A 58 -2.83 -11.76 -13.24
C ASP A 58 -2.76 -11.05 -14.59
N ARG A 59 -1.90 -10.03 -14.74
CA ARG A 59 -1.71 -9.21 -15.95
C ARG A 59 -2.94 -8.38 -16.35
N ASP A 60 -3.89 -8.18 -15.44
CA ASP A 60 -5.00 -7.23 -15.61
C ASP A 60 -4.59 -5.86 -15.05
N THR A 61 -3.69 -5.20 -15.77
CA THR A 61 -3.15 -3.90 -15.34
C THR A 61 -4.21 -2.81 -15.32
N ALA A 62 -5.22 -2.90 -16.17
CA ALA A 62 -6.33 -1.93 -16.18
C ALA A 62 -7.13 -2.00 -14.87
N LYS A 63 -7.45 -3.22 -14.41
CA LYS A 63 -8.11 -3.44 -13.12
C LYS A 63 -7.22 -3.03 -11.96
N ALA A 64 -5.93 -3.37 -11.99
CA ALA A 64 -4.98 -2.97 -10.96
C ALA A 64 -4.91 -1.45 -10.81
N CYS A 65 -4.81 -0.72 -11.92
CA CYS A 65 -4.82 0.74 -11.91
C CYS A 65 -6.14 1.32 -11.37
N ALA A 66 -7.29 0.76 -11.78
CA ALA A 66 -8.59 1.20 -11.26
C ALA A 66 -8.69 1.03 -9.75
N LEU A 67 -8.26 -0.12 -9.22
CA LEU A 67 -8.24 -0.39 -7.77
C LEU A 67 -7.24 0.50 -7.02
N GLN A 68 -6.09 0.78 -7.61
CA GLN A 68 -5.13 1.74 -7.05
C GLN A 68 -5.75 3.13 -6.88
N LEU A 69 -6.45 3.61 -7.90
CA LEU A 69 -7.12 4.92 -7.85
C LEU A 69 -8.32 4.92 -6.90
N GLU A 70 -9.04 3.81 -6.79
CA GLU A 70 -10.14 3.63 -5.83
C GLU A 70 -9.65 3.72 -4.37
N MET A 71 -8.45 3.23 -4.07
CA MET A 71 -7.85 3.31 -2.73
C MET A 71 -7.46 4.72 -2.32
N LEU A 72 -7.19 5.61 -3.26
CA LEU A 72 -6.56 6.90 -2.99
C LEU A 72 -7.28 7.75 -1.94
N PRO A 73 -8.62 7.91 -1.97
CA PRO A 73 -9.32 8.69 -0.94
C PRO A 73 -9.19 8.09 0.47
N LEU A 74 -9.17 6.75 0.56
CA LEU A 74 -8.98 6.06 1.84
C LEU A 74 -7.56 6.24 2.35
N GLU A 75 -6.58 6.13 1.47
CA GLU A 75 -5.18 6.36 1.81
C GLU A 75 -4.97 7.78 2.31
N GLU A 76 -5.45 8.80 1.60
CA GLU A 76 -5.37 10.19 2.03
C GLU A 76 -5.98 10.40 3.42
N ALA A 77 -7.12 9.77 3.71
CA ALA A 77 -7.75 9.82 5.02
C ALA A 77 -6.89 9.15 6.11
N LEU A 78 -6.25 8.02 5.79
CA LEU A 78 -5.40 7.29 6.75
C LEU A 78 -4.04 7.96 7.00
N PHE A 79 -3.64 8.90 6.15
CA PHE A 79 -2.41 9.68 6.29
C PHE A 79 -2.66 11.18 6.53
N CYS A 80 -3.90 11.58 6.87
CA CYS A 80 -4.24 12.98 7.19
C CYS A 80 -3.54 13.50 8.46
N GLU A 81 -3.09 12.60 9.30
CA GLU A 81 -2.23 12.86 10.47
C GLU A 81 -1.10 11.82 10.53
N VAL A 82 -0.24 11.94 11.53
CA VAL A 82 0.91 11.04 11.72
C VAL A 82 0.44 9.59 11.88
N ASN A 83 0.95 8.72 11.03
CA ASN A 83 0.75 7.28 11.18
C ASN A 83 1.40 6.79 12.49
N PRO A 84 0.73 5.98 13.33
CA PRO A 84 -0.47 5.17 13.04
C PRO A 84 -1.80 5.74 13.61
N ILE A 85 -1.89 7.03 13.90
CA ILE A 85 -3.07 7.62 14.55
C ILE A 85 -4.35 7.38 13.75
N PRO A 86 -4.45 7.76 12.46
CA PRO A 86 -5.70 7.59 11.72
C PRO A 86 -6.08 6.13 11.50
N VAL A 87 -5.13 5.24 11.20
CA VAL A 87 -5.45 3.83 10.95
C VAL A 87 -5.94 3.13 12.22
N LYS A 88 -5.37 3.42 13.37
CA LYS A 88 -5.86 2.86 14.66
C LYS A 88 -7.26 3.37 14.99
N TYR A 89 -7.53 4.64 14.74
CA TYR A 89 -8.86 5.21 14.89
C TYR A 89 -9.87 4.51 13.95
N ALA A 90 -9.53 4.39 12.68
CA ALA A 90 -10.37 3.71 11.69
C ALA A 90 -10.67 2.25 12.08
N MET A 91 -9.67 1.51 12.54
CA MET A 91 -9.82 0.14 13.02
C MET A 91 -10.77 0.08 14.22
N ASN A 92 -10.66 1.02 15.18
CA ASN A 92 -11.57 1.08 16.34
C ASN A 92 -13.01 1.39 15.91
N VAL A 93 -13.21 2.30 14.92
CA VAL A 93 -14.53 2.58 14.33
C VAL A 93 -15.14 1.34 13.69
N LEU A 94 -14.32 0.49 13.06
CA LEU A 94 -14.74 -0.79 12.49
C LEU A 94 -14.99 -1.90 13.52
N GLY A 95 -14.77 -1.62 14.81
CA GLY A 95 -14.95 -2.58 15.89
C GLY A 95 -13.73 -3.47 16.19
N TRP A 96 -12.60 -3.21 15.54
CA TRP A 96 -11.34 -3.90 15.83
C TRP A 96 -10.64 -3.19 16.99
N ASN A 97 -10.56 -3.78 18.12
CA ASN A 97 -9.93 -3.16 19.30
C ASN A 97 -8.41 -2.94 19.11
N ALA A 98 -8.06 -1.93 18.32
CA ALA A 98 -6.67 -1.58 18.05
C ALA A 98 -5.99 -0.82 19.22
N GLY A 99 -6.77 -0.42 20.20
CA GLY A 99 -6.28 0.34 21.37
C GLY A 99 -5.90 1.78 21.04
N GLU A 100 -5.26 2.43 21.99
CA GLU A 100 -4.76 3.80 21.87
C GLU A 100 -3.32 3.84 21.36
N CYS A 101 -2.92 5.00 20.82
CA CYS A 101 -1.52 5.25 20.50
C CYS A 101 -0.72 5.54 21.77
N ARG A 102 0.54 5.11 21.78
CA ARG A 102 1.47 5.52 22.84
C ARG A 102 1.83 6.98 22.67
N LEU A 103 1.92 7.68 23.80
CA LEU A 103 2.49 9.03 23.81
C LEU A 103 4.03 9.00 23.63
N PRO A 104 4.67 10.00 23.02
CA PRO A 104 4.77 11.31 23.66
C PRO A 104 3.55 12.12 23.53
#